data_be576628616cc684db91b68d826ed5ee
#
_entry.id   be576628616cc684db91b68d826ed5ee
#
_cell.length_a   1.000
_cell.length_b   1.000
_cell.length_c   1.000
_cell.angle_alpha   90.00
_cell.angle_beta   90.00
_cell.angle_gamma   90.00
#
_symmetry.space_group_name_H-M   'P 1'
#
loop_
_entity.id
_entity.type
_entity.pdbx_description
1 polymer ?
#
loop_
_entity_poly.entity_id
_entity_poly.type
_entity_poly.pdbx_seq_one_letter_code
_entity_poly.pdbx_strand_id
1 'polypeptide(L)'
;NVTIRVQGGEAPVFADKQLMEELIYNLCDNAIRYNKKDGTVTVTTGIENGHTFLSVKDTGIGISAEHQERVFERFYRVDKSRSKATGGTGLGLAIVKHIVVQHEAQIELSSEEGVGTEVTVIF
;
A
#
# COMPACT_ATOMS: atom_id res chain seq x y z
N ASN A 1 13.94 -12.22 4.33
CA ASN A 1 13.12 -11.75 5.44
C ASN A 1 12.90 -10.26 5.35
N VAL A 2 11.66 -9.84 5.62
CA VAL A 2 11.27 -8.44 5.61
C VAL A 2 10.93 -8.02 7.04
N THR A 3 11.49 -6.89 7.47
CA THR A 3 11.21 -6.34 8.79
C THR A 3 10.03 -5.37 8.69
N ILE A 4 9.07 -5.51 9.59
CA ILE A 4 7.90 -4.63 9.64
C ILE A 4 8.03 -3.72 10.86
N ARG A 5 7.88 -2.41 10.64
CA ARG A 5 7.90 -1.40 11.70
C ARG A 5 6.56 -0.67 11.73
N VAL A 6 6.05 -0.43 12.91
CA VAL A 6 4.81 0.32 13.11
C VAL A 6 5.12 1.57 13.91
N GLN A 7 4.72 2.73 13.40
CA GLN A 7 4.98 4.03 14.02
C GLN A 7 3.69 4.83 14.14
N GLY A 8 3.72 5.88 14.96
CA GLY A 8 2.62 6.79 15.12
C GLY A 8 1.74 6.47 16.31
N GLY A 9 0.65 7.18 16.43
CA GLY A 9 -0.27 7.05 17.55
C GLY A 9 -1.67 6.68 17.10
N GLU A 10 -2.63 6.92 17.99
CA GLU A 10 -4.02 6.71 17.67
C GLU A 10 -4.45 7.64 16.54
N ALA A 11 -5.17 7.07 15.58
CA ALA A 11 -5.66 7.80 14.41
C ALA A 11 -7.09 7.34 14.16
N PRO A 12 -8.07 7.92 14.88
CA PRO A 12 -9.44 7.48 14.74
C PRO A 12 -10.00 7.80 13.35
N VAL A 13 -10.82 6.88 12.84
CA VAL A 13 -11.47 7.05 11.57
C VAL A 13 -12.90 6.48 11.66
N PHE A 14 -13.84 7.17 11.03
CA PHE A 14 -15.21 6.67 10.93
C PHE A 14 -15.30 5.77 9.70
N ALA A 15 -15.22 4.46 9.94
CA ALA A 15 -15.08 3.49 8.85
C ALA A 15 -15.60 2.11 9.25
N ASP A 16 -15.79 1.27 8.24
CA ASP A 16 -16.13 -0.13 8.45
C ASP A 16 -14.87 -0.88 8.89
N LYS A 17 -14.92 -1.51 10.05
CA LYS A 17 -13.76 -2.19 10.64
C LYS A 17 -13.22 -3.28 9.72
N GLN A 18 -14.09 -4.08 9.13
CA GLN A 18 -13.68 -5.19 8.27
C GLN A 18 -12.99 -4.68 7.01
N LEU A 19 -13.51 -3.61 6.43
CA LEU A 19 -12.90 -3.00 5.24
C LEU A 19 -11.55 -2.36 5.58
N MET A 20 -11.41 -1.78 6.78
CA MET A 20 -10.12 -1.23 7.21
C MET A 20 -9.09 -2.34 7.40
N GLU A 21 -9.48 -3.48 7.93
CA GLU A 21 -8.58 -4.63 8.06
C GLU A 21 -8.13 -5.12 6.68
N GLU A 22 -9.04 -5.18 5.71
CA GLU A 22 -8.70 -5.55 4.33
C GLU A 22 -7.76 -4.54 3.69
N LEU A 23 -8.01 -3.25 3.90
CA LEU A 23 -7.16 -2.19 3.37
C LEU A 23 -5.73 -2.34 3.87
N ILE A 24 -5.56 -2.46 5.18
CA ILE A 24 -4.25 -2.58 5.82
C ILE A 24 -3.57 -3.87 5.37
N TYR A 25 -4.30 -4.97 5.35
CA TYR A 25 -3.76 -6.26 4.93
C TYR A 25 -3.23 -6.19 3.50
N ASN A 26 -4.01 -5.64 2.58
CA ASN A 26 -3.60 -5.59 1.17
C ASN A 26 -2.40 -4.67 0.95
N LEU A 27 -2.34 -3.54 1.65
CA LEU A 27 -1.20 -2.64 1.56
C LEU A 27 0.08 -3.30 2.10
N CYS A 28 -0.02 -3.94 3.26
CA CYS A 28 1.13 -4.60 3.89
C CYS A 28 1.57 -5.83 3.09
N ASP A 29 0.63 -6.63 2.62
CA ASP A 29 0.93 -7.81 1.82
C ASP A 29 1.66 -7.43 0.53
N ASN A 30 1.18 -6.40 -0.14
CA ASN A 30 1.81 -5.89 -1.36
C ASN A 30 3.23 -5.37 -1.08
N ALA A 31 3.40 -4.64 0.02
CA ALA A 31 4.71 -4.11 0.41
C ALA A 31 5.71 -5.22 0.74
N ILE A 32 5.24 -6.33 1.30
CA ILE A 32 6.08 -7.48 1.61
C ILE A 32 6.45 -8.26 0.34
N ARG A 33 5.45 -8.53 -0.52
CA ARG A 33 5.65 -9.33 -1.74
C ARG A 33 6.65 -8.72 -2.71
N TYR A 34 6.65 -7.40 -2.83
CA TYR A 34 7.51 -6.68 -3.77
C TYR A 34 8.70 -6.02 -3.11
N ASN A 35 9.03 -6.44 -1.89
CA ASN A 35 10.20 -5.95 -1.20
C ASN A 35 11.44 -6.74 -1.61
N LYS A 36 12.58 -6.18 -1.26
CA LYS A 36 13.88 -6.82 -1.45
C LYS A 36 14.18 -7.71 -0.26
N LYS A 37 15.12 -8.65 -0.43
CA LYS A 37 15.62 -9.46 0.69
C LYS A 37 16.16 -8.53 1.78
N ASP A 38 15.76 -8.80 3.00
CA ASP A 38 16.15 -8.01 4.18
C ASP A 38 15.67 -6.54 4.13
N GLY A 39 14.62 -6.30 3.35
CA GLY A 39 14.02 -4.97 3.28
C GLY A 39 13.13 -4.65 4.48
N THR A 40 12.54 -3.48 4.45
CA THR A 40 11.71 -2.95 5.54
C THR A 40 10.36 -2.47 5.01
N VAL A 41 9.32 -2.71 5.80
CA VAL A 41 8.00 -2.12 5.61
C VAL A 41 7.71 -1.28 6.84
N THR A 42 7.41 0.00 6.66
CA THR A 42 7.07 0.90 7.75
C THR A 42 5.60 1.32 7.60
N VAL A 43 4.82 1.05 8.64
CA VAL A 43 3.41 1.45 8.71
C VAL A 43 3.31 2.62 9.67
N THR A 44 2.81 3.75 9.19
CA THR A 44 2.69 4.97 9.99
C THR A 44 1.23 5.41 10.02
N THR A 45 0.74 5.74 11.22
CA THR A 45 -0.60 6.30 11.40
C THR A 45 -0.51 7.60 12.17
N GLY A 46 -1.45 8.49 11.93
CA GLY A 46 -1.47 9.77 12.63
C GLY A 46 -2.59 10.68 12.13
N ILE A 47 -2.52 11.92 12.57
CA ILE A 47 -3.44 12.97 12.17
C ILE A 47 -2.61 14.13 11.64
N GLU A 48 -2.91 14.57 10.42
CA GLU A 48 -2.22 15.69 9.79
C GLU A 48 -3.27 16.60 9.16
N ASN A 49 -3.19 17.90 9.44
CA ASN A 49 -4.16 18.89 8.94
C ASN A 49 -5.61 18.52 9.25
N GLY A 50 -5.87 17.90 10.40
CA GLY A 50 -7.19 17.48 10.82
C GLY A 50 -7.69 16.20 10.19
N HIS A 51 -6.86 15.53 9.39
CA HIS A 51 -7.23 14.28 8.73
C HIS A 51 -6.41 13.11 9.24
N THR A 52 -7.08 12.00 9.52
CA THR A 52 -6.41 10.76 9.85
C THR A 52 -5.73 10.19 8.61
N PHE A 53 -4.52 9.72 8.74
CA PHE A 53 -3.81 9.11 7.62
C PHE A 53 -3.20 7.77 8.02
N LEU A 54 -3.01 6.92 7.01
CA LEU A 54 -2.28 5.66 7.11
C LEU A 54 -1.28 5.62 5.97
N SER A 55 -0.02 5.38 6.27
CA SER A 55 1.03 5.27 5.27
C SER A 55 1.71 3.90 5.39
N VAL A 56 1.93 3.24 4.27
CA VAL A 56 2.70 2.00 4.20
C VAL A 56 3.84 2.23 3.21
N LYS A 57 5.05 2.22 3.74
CA LYS A 57 6.27 2.48 2.97
C LYS A 57 7.17 1.26 2.95
N ASP A 58 7.61 0.87 1.77
CA ASP A 58 8.56 -0.24 1.64
C ASP A 58 9.87 0.20 1.00
N THR A 59 10.88 -0.63 1.16
CA THR A 59 12.20 -0.44 0.54
C THR A 59 12.38 -1.42 -0.62
N GLY A 60 11.31 -1.71 -1.33
CA GLY A 60 11.29 -2.73 -2.36
C GLY A 60 11.76 -2.27 -3.72
N ILE A 61 11.24 -2.96 -4.74
CA ILE A 61 11.67 -2.74 -6.12
C ILE A 61 11.17 -1.42 -6.71
N GLY A 62 10.16 -0.81 -6.08
CA GLY A 62 9.55 0.41 -6.60
C GLY A 62 8.72 0.17 -7.85
N ILE A 63 8.12 1.24 -8.33
CA ILE A 63 7.26 1.22 -9.52
C ILE A 63 7.72 2.33 -10.44
N SER A 64 8.04 2.00 -11.70
CA SER A 64 8.43 3.02 -12.68
C SER A 64 7.25 3.94 -12.98
N ALA A 65 7.55 5.17 -13.42
CA ALA A 65 6.53 6.17 -13.68
C ALA A 65 5.46 5.69 -14.69
N GLU A 66 5.86 4.90 -15.67
CA GLU A 66 4.93 4.41 -16.70
C GLU A 66 3.85 3.49 -16.16
N HIS A 67 4.08 2.84 -15.00
CA HIS A 67 3.12 1.92 -14.40
C HIS A 67 2.30 2.52 -13.27
N GLN A 68 2.74 3.66 -12.70
CA GLN A 68 2.13 4.20 -11.48
C GLN A 68 0.66 4.57 -11.63
N GLU A 69 0.22 4.98 -12.80
CA GLU A 69 -1.18 5.31 -13.04
C GLU A 69 -2.07 4.08 -13.13
N ARG A 70 -1.51 2.92 -13.43
CA ARG A 70 -2.27 1.70 -13.69
C ARG A 70 -2.23 0.67 -12.58
N VAL A 71 -1.39 0.85 -11.55
CA VAL A 71 -1.21 -0.18 -10.52
C VAL A 71 -2.46 -0.46 -9.70
N PHE A 72 -3.45 0.43 -9.72
CA PHE A 72 -4.74 0.22 -9.03
C PHE A 72 -5.78 -0.47 -9.91
N GLU A 73 -5.47 -0.75 -11.18
CA GLU A 73 -6.39 -1.48 -12.06
C GLU A 73 -6.39 -2.97 -11.69
N ARG A 74 -7.56 -3.58 -11.81
CA ARG A 74 -7.71 -5.01 -11.51
C ARG A 74 -6.83 -5.83 -12.45
N PHE A 75 -6.12 -6.79 -11.87
CA PHE A 75 -5.23 -7.72 -12.59
C PHE A 75 -4.02 -7.06 -13.26
N TYR A 76 -3.78 -5.76 -13.05
CA TYR A 76 -2.58 -5.12 -13.58
C TYR A 76 -1.36 -5.57 -12.77
N ARG A 77 -0.33 -5.98 -13.44
CA ARG A 77 0.94 -6.42 -12.82
C ARG A 77 2.10 -5.77 -13.56
N VAL A 78 2.99 -5.14 -12.81
CA VAL A 78 4.21 -4.54 -13.37
C VAL A 78 5.15 -5.63 -13.88
N ASP A 79 5.30 -6.70 -13.10
CA ASP A 79 6.13 -7.87 -13.44
C ASP A 79 5.30 -9.13 -13.23
N LYS A 80 4.79 -9.69 -14.32
CA LYS A 80 3.93 -10.88 -14.29
C LYS A 80 4.65 -12.10 -13.74
N SER A 81 5.92 -12.29 -14.10
CA SER A 81 6.72 -13.41 -13.60
C SER A 81 6.90 -13.34 -12.10
N ARG A 82 7.25 -12.15 -11.59
CA ARG A 82 7.46 -11.95 -10.17
C ARG A 82 6.14 -12.11 -9.40
N SER A 83 5.06 -11.55 -9.93
CA SER A 83 3.74 -11.69 -9.30
C SER A 83 3.31 -13.14 -9.21
N LYS A 84 3.54 -13.92 -10.26
CA LYS A 84 3.24 -15.36 -10.29
C LYS A 84 4.06 -16.11 -9.26
N ALA A 85 5.37 -15.81 -9.18
CA ALA A 85 6.28 -16.46 -8.24
C ALA A 85 5.92 -16.16 -6.78
N THR A 86 5.41 -14.96 -6.49
CA THR A 86 5.01 -14.56 -5.14
C THR A 86 3.56 -14.90 -4.81
N GLY A 87 2.80 -15.41 -5.78
CA GLY A 87 1.39 -15.71 -5.59
C GLY A 87 0.46 -14.51 -5.71
N GLY A 88 0.95 -13.38 -6.21
CA GLY A 88 0.14 -12.19 -6.40
C GLY A 88 -0.91 -12.34 -7.48
N THR A 89 -2.10 -11.79 -7.27
CA THR A 89 -3.24 -11.89 -8.19
C THR A 89 -3.47 -10.63 -9.02
N GLY A 90 -2.85 -9.51 -8.65
CA GLY A 90 -3.11 -8.22 -9.26
C GLY A 90 -4.38 -7.55 -8.76
N LEU A 91 -4.96 -8.05 -7.67
CA LEU A 91 -6.20 -7.50 -7.10
C LEU A 91 -5.99 -6.63 -5.88
N GLY A 92 -4.87 -6.78 -5.16
CA GLY A 92 -4.65 -6.12 -3.87
C GLY A 92 -4.81 -4.61 -3.91
N LEU A 93 -4.13 -3.93 -4.84
CA LEU A 93 -4.23 -2.47 -4.93
C LEU A 93 -5.58 -2.01 -5.49
N ALA A 94 -6.22 -2.81 -6.33
CA ALA A 94 -7.58 -2.49 -6.81
C ALA A 94 -8.58 -2.55 -5.66
N ILE A 95 -8.44 -3.51 -4.75
CA ILE A 95 -9.27 -3.62 -3.54
C ILE A 95 -9.04 -2.40 -2.66
N VAL A 96 -7.78 -1.99 -2.47
CA VAL A 96 -7.42 -0.79 -1.71
C VAL A 96 -8.11 0.44 -2.28
N LYS A 97 -8.03 0.63 -3.59
CA LYS A 97 -8.65 1.78 -4.27
C LYS A 97 -10.17 1.78 -4.08
N HIS A 98 -10.79 0.62 -4.19
CA HIS A 98 -12.23 0.47 -3.99
C HIS A 98 -12.65 0.91 -2.58
N ILE A 99 -11.91 0.46 -1.56
CA ILE A 99 -12.19 0.82 -0.16
C ILE A 99 -12.01 2.32 0.06
N VAL A 100 -10.95 2.89 -0.50
CA VAL A 100 -10.67 4.33 -0.41
C VAL A 100 -11.82 5.16 -0.99
N VAL A 101 -12.29 4.79 -2.17
CA VAL A 101 -13.41 5.49 -2.83
C VAL A 101 -14.68 5.34 -2.01
N GLN A 102 -14.95 4.15 -1.48
CA GLN A 102 -16.15 3.87 -0.68
C GLN A 102 -16.19 4.70 0.60
N HIS A 103 -15.04 5.04 1.16
CA HIS A 103 -14.92 5.86 2.38
C HIS A 103 -14.71 7.34 2.09
N GLU A 104 -14.80 7.75 0.85
CA GLU A 104 -14.57 9.13 0.42
C GLU A 104 -13.20 9.65 0.86
N ALA A 105 -12.23 8.73 0.92
CA ALA A 105 -10.86 9.05 1.29
C ALA A 105 -10.03 9.34 0.05
N GLN A 106 -8.79 9.76 0.25
CA GLN A 106 -7.83 10.00 -0.82
C GLN A 106 -6.68 9.01 -0.71
N ILE A 107 -6.08 8.67 -1.83
CA ILE A 107 -4.92 7.81 -1.86
C ILE A 107 -3.81 8.49 -2.68
N GLU A 108 -2.61 8.45 -2.14
CA GLU A 108 -1.42 9.00 -2.81
C GLU A 108 -0.38 7.90 -2.95
N LEU A 109 0.26 7.85 -4.11
CA LEU A 109 1.33 6.90 -4.39
C LEU A 109 2.61 7.67 -4.68
N SER A 110 3.66 7.35 -3.96
CA SER A 110 5.00 7.88 -4.22
C SER A 110 5.93 6.68 -4.38
N SER A 111 6.60 6.58 -5.49
CA SER A 111 7.47 5.45 -5.77
C SER A 111 8.64 5.83 -6.65
N GLU A 112 9.77 5.18 -6.40
CA GLU A 112 10.96 5.32 -7.22
C GLU A 112 11.52 3.92 -7.48
N GLU A 113 11.68 3.59 -8.75
CA GLU A 113 12.20 2.28 -9.15
C GLU A 113 13.57 2.03 -8.53
N GLY A 114 13.75 0.87 -7.93
CA GLY A 114 14.98 0.51 -7.24
C GLY A 114 15.09 1.00 -5.80
N VAL A 115 14.21 1.88 -5.36
CA VAL A 115 14.25 2.49 -4.02
C VAL A 115 13.11 1.98 -3.15
N GLY A 116 11.87 2.05 -3.64
CA GLY A 116 10.71 1.59 -2.89
C GLY A 116 9.43 2.33 -3.24
N THR A 117 8.39 2.05 -2.48
CA THR A 117 7.06 2.61 -2.69
C THR A 117 6.44 3.02 -1.37
N GLU A 118 5.75 4.15 -1.38
CA GLU A 118 4.94 4.60 -0.26
C GLU A 118 3.51 4.85 -0.75
N VAL A 119 2.55 4.22 -0.08
CA VAL A 119 1.12 4.44 -0.34
C VAL A 119 0.54 5.09 0.90
N THR A 120 -0.11 6.23 0.73
CA THR A 120 -0.72 6.98 1.83
C THR A 120 -2.21 7.11 1.58
N VAL A 121 -3.01 6.76 2.58
CA VAL A 121 -4.47 6.93 2.55
C VAL A 121 -4.83 8.03 3.54
N ILE A 122 -5.58 9.02 3.07
CA ILE A 122 -5.98 10.19 3.86
C ILE A 122 -7.50 10.19 3.98
N PHE A 123 -7.98 10.12 5.20
CA PHE A 123 -9.42 10.04 5.50
C PHE A 123 -10.07 11.37 5.76
#